data_b26ffc09b35cd207e47884f391a5d419
#
_entry.id   b26ffc09b35cd207e47884f391a5d419
#
_cell.length_a   1.000
_cell.length_b   1.000
_cell.length_c   1.000
_cell.angle_alpha   90.00
_cell.angle_beta   90.00
_cell.angle_gamma   90.00
#
_symmetry.space_group_name_H-M   'P 1'
#
loop_
_entity.id
_entity.type
_entity.pdbx_description
1 polymer ?
#
loop_
_entity_poly.entity_id
_entity_poly.type
_entity_poly.pdbx_seq_one_letter_code
_entity_poly.pdbx_strand_id
1 'polypeptide(L)'
;MTLARAALESLLRTRRLDRTLTTALPPLDPAGIPDDYACAPTGHTALDARLSGGFPRGQLSEIVGPRSAGRTSLLLQMLAAATARGELVALVDALDMLDVASAEAAGVQLDRLLWIRGHVVSNPGMCRDLNQRALEQAIRAFTLVLQAGNFGIVAFDVGEAPMDAIRRLPFTTWMRLQRLIEGSQTAGVLVGSDSMARSSAGLTLRLGIRDSGSARSAPPSASERGWGPASREKSIRFRGRLFDGLDMEARVIRARARYHDDVRVPLSTTCA
;
A
#
# COMPACT_ATOMS: atom_id res chain seq x y z
N MET A 1 -9.06 33.68 13.57
CA MET A 1 -8.92 32.58 12.58
C MET A 1 -9.74 32.78 11.31
N THR A 2 -10.18 33.97 10.95
CA THR A 2 -11.37 34.04 10.06
C THR A 2 -11.17 34.86 8.79
N LEU A 3 -10.36 35.89 8.78
CA LEU A 3 -10.21 36.76 7.60
C LEU A 3 -9.32 36.15 6.50
N ALA A 4 -8.22 35.54 6.88
CA ALA A 4 -7.29 34.94 5.91
C ALA A 4 -7.90 33.69 5.22
N ARG A 5 -8.68 32.88 5.92
CA ARG A 5 -9.38 31.73 5.38
C ARG A 5 -10.48 32.16 4.41
N ALA A 6 -11.28 33.13 4.76
CA ALA A 6 -12.34 33.65 3.89
C ALA A 6 -11.78 34.30 2.61
N ALA A 7 -10.67 35.01 2.72
CA ALA A 7 -9.97 35.57 1.57
C ALA A 7 -9.40 34.48 0.65
N LEU A 8 -8.83 33.41 1.21
CA LEU A 8 -8.34 32.28 0.44
C LEU A 8 -9.48 31.54 -0.27
N GLU A 9 -10.58 31.26 0.44
CA GLU A 9 -11.77 30.62 -0.14
C GLU A 9 -12.38 31.46 -1.27
N SER A 10 -12.41 32.78 -1.12
CA SER A 10 -12.86 33.70 -2.18
C SER A 10 -11.94 33.64 -3.40
N LEU A 11 -10.62 33.63 -3.22
CA LEU A 11 -9.64 33.51 -4.30
C LEU A 11 -9.76 32.18 -5.04
N LEU A 12 -9.99 31.09 -4.31
CA LEU A 12 -10.16 29.76 -4.88
C LEU A 12 -11.44 29.64 -5.70
N ARG A 13 -12.55 30.21 -5.24
CA ARG A 13 -13.80 30.31 -6.02
C ARG A 13 -13.61 31.13 -7.30
N THR A 14 -12.95 32.27 -7.20
CA THR A 14 -12.68 33.14 -8.36
C THR A 14 -11.86 32.40 -9.43
N ARG A 15 -10.97 31.52 -9.03
CA ARG A 15 -10.14 30.72 -9.95
C ARG A 15 -10.74 29.36 -10.31
N ARG A 16 -11.99 29.06 -9.89
CA ARG A 16 -12.68 27.78 -10.07
C ARG A 16 -11.89 26.57 -9.52
N LEU A 17 -11.05 26.80 -8.51
CA LEU A 17 -10.27 25.78 -7.82
C LEU A 17 -10.96 25.26 -6.55
N ASP A 18 -12.12 25.80 -6.22
CA ASP A 18 -12.97 25.41 -5.12
C ASP A 18 -13.45 23.95 -5.19
N ARG A 19 -13.54 23.39 -6.40
CA ARG A 19 -13.88 21.98 -6.60
C ARG A 19 -12.73 21.01 -6.35
N THR A 20 -11.49 21.48 -6.32
CA THR A 20 -10.31 20.67 -6.04
C THR A 20 -9.95 20.62 -4.55
N LEU A 21 -10.49 21.53 -3.78
CA LEU A 21 -10.38 21.54 -2.32
C LEU A 21 -11.66 20.98 -1.74
N THR A 22 -11.70 19.69 -1.52
CA THR A 22 -12.78 19.05 -0.75
C THR A 22 -12.65 19.51 0.71
N THR A 23 -13.19 20.67 1.01
CA THR A 23 -13.29 21.20 2.37
C THR A 23 -14.36 20.49 3.19
N ALA A 24 -15.05 19.54 2.59
CA ALA A 24 -16.03 18.70 3.24
C ALA A 24 -15.56 17.24 3.19
N LEU A 25 -14.57 16.92 3.99
CA LEU A 25 -14.67 15.64 4.69
C LEU A 25 -15.95 15.72 5.50
N PRO A 26 -16.87 14.74 5.39
CA PRO A 26 -18.00 14.70 6.31
C PRO A 26 -17.41 14.83 7.71
N PRO A 27 -18.00 15.66 8.60
CA PRO A 27 -17.52 15.75 9.95
C PRO A 27 -17.50 14.32 10.48
N LEU A 28 -16.31 13.80 10.76
CA LEU A 28 -16.16 12.60 11.56
C LEU A 28 -16.93 12.91 12.83
N ASP A 29 -17.95 12.10 13.08
CA ASP A 29 -18.85 12.28 14.22
C ASP A 29 -17.98 12.39 15.50
N PRO A 30 -17.94 13.53 16.19
CA PRO A 30 -17.03 13.71 17.31
C PRO A 30 -17.44 12.90 18.54
N ALA A 31 -18.53 12.15 18.44
CA ALA A 31 -19.05 11.37 19.53
C ALA A 31 -18.40 9.97 19.58
N GLY A 32 -17.21 9.88 20.15
CA GLY A 32 -16.91 8.68 20.91
C GLY A 32 -15.75 7.79 20.54
N ILE A 33 -14.86 8.15 19.61
CA ILE A 33 -13.62 7.39 19.42
C ILE A 33 -12.47 8.27 19.89
N PRO A 34 -11.69 7.84 20.92
CA PRO A 34 -10.46 8.53 21.27
C PRO A 34 -9.58 8.62 20.03
N ASP A 35 -9.14 9.80 19.65
CA ASP A 35 -8.39 10.13 18.43
C ASP A 35 -7.16 9.23 18.20
N ASP A 36 -6.60 8.65 19.24
CA ASP A 36 -5.42 7.78 19.19
C ASP A 36 -5.69 6.39 18.55
N TYR A 37 -6.92 6.08 18.21
CA TYR A 37 -7.34 4.73 17.77
C TYR A 37 -8.07 4.68 16.44
N ALA A 38 -8.15 5.79 15.73
CA ALA A 38 -8.74 5.79 14.40
C ALA A 38 -7.87 4.96 13.44
N CYS A 39 -8.48 4.02 12.74
CA CYS A 39 -7.82 3.17 11.76
C CYS A 39 -8.31 3.48 10.35
N ALA A 40 -7.45 3.23 9.37
CA ALA A 40 -7.78 3.23 7.95
C ALA A 40 -8.01 1.76 7.52
N PRO A 41 -9.26 1.35 7.22
CA PRO A 41 -9.55 0.00 6.77
C PRO A 41 -8.79 -0.36 5.49
N THR A 42 -8.36 -1.62 5.42
CA THR A 42 -7.63 -2.14 4.25
C THR A 42 -8.56 -2.50 3.08
N GLY A 43 -9.86 -2.60 3.34
CA GLY A 43 -10.84 -3.13 2.40
C GLY A 43 -10.92 -4.66 2.42
N HIS A 44 -10.09 -5.32 3.23
CA HIS A 44 -10.11 -6.76 3.41
C HIS A 44 -10.62 -7.11 4.81
N THR A 45 -11.87 -7.55 4.90
CA THR A 45 -12.57 -7.77 6.18
C THR A 45 -11.82 -8.64 7.17
N ALA A 46 -11.22 -9.74 6.70
CA ALA A 46 -10.48 -10.66 7.56
C ALA A 46 -9.20 -10.03 8.12
N LEU A 47 -8.54 -9.16 7.33
CA LEU A 47 -7.36 -8.43 7.77
C LEU A 47 -7.74 -7.32 8.74
N ASP A 48 -8.78 -6.54 8.42
CA ASP A 48 -9.27 -5.45 9.25
C ASP A 48 -9.73 -5.95 10.63
N ALA A 49 -10.41 -7.11 10.69
CA ALA A 49 -10.79 -7.73 11.95
C ALA A 49 -9.57 -8.09 12.83
N ARG A 50 -8.44 -8.47 12.21
CA ARG A 50 -7.20 -8.80 12.92
C ARG A 50 -6.36 -7.57 13.27
N LEU A 51 -6.52 -6.49 12.49
CA LEU A 51 -5.86 -5.22 12.72
C LEU A 51 -6.74 -4.23 13.51
N SER A 52 -7.77 -4.73 14.21
CA SER A 52 -8.67 -3.88 15.02
C SER A 52 -9.24 -2.69 14.25
N GLY A 53 -9.56 -2.88 12.97
CA GLY A 53 -10.15 -1.90 12.08
C GLY A 53 -9.28 -1.43 10.91
N GLY A 54 -8.02 -1.86 10.84
CA GLY A 54 -7.13 -1.51 9.74
C GLY A 54 -5.80 -0.90 10.15
N PHE A 55 -5.23 -0.07 9.30
CA PHE A 55 -3.95 0.61 9.55
C PHE A 55 -4.14 1.82 10.48
N PRO A 56 -3.30 1.99 11.52
CA PRO A 56 -3.45 3.09 12.46
C PRO A 56 -3.24 4.45 11.79
N ARG A 57 -4.14 5.39 12.04
CA ARG A 57 -3.97 6.79 11.64
C ARG A 57 -3.01 7.50 12.59
N GLY A 58 -2.39 8.58 12.14
CA GLY A 58 -1.37 9.28 12.90
C GLY A 58 -0.06 8.50 13.07
N GLN A 59 0.13 7.46 12.27
CA GLN A 59 1.32 6.61 12.33
C GLN A 59 1.82 6.21 10.95
N LEU A 60 3.14 5.97 10.86
CA LEU A 60 3.72 5.29 9.72
C LEU A 60 3.52 3.78 9.88
N SER A 61 3.06 3.14 8.84
CA SER A 61 2.94 1.69 8.75
C SER A 61 3.67 1.17 7.52
N GLU A 62 4.00 -0.10 7.50
CA GLU A 62 4.75 -0.70 6.40
C GLU A 62 4.02 -1.93 5.86
N ILE A 63 3.97 -2.04 4.52
CA ILE A 63 3.62 -3.25 3.78
C ILE A 63 4.89 -3.75 3.12
N VAL A 64 5.41 -4.88 3.57
CA VAL A 64 6.66 -5.43 3.08
C VAL A 64 6.49 -6.87 2.59
N GLY A 65 7.36 -7.30 1.70
CA GLY A 65 7.34 -8.66 1.19
C GLY A 65 8.10 -8.80 -0.11
N PRO A 66 8.35 -10.02 -0.58
CA PRO A 66 9.02 -10.26 -1.84
C PRO A 66 8.18 -9.77 -3.04
N ARG A 67 8.80 -9.75 -4.20
CA ARG A 67 8.10 -9.48 -5.46
C ARG A 67 6.94 -10.45 -5.64
N SER A 68 5.84 -9.96 -6.20
CA SER A 68 4.61 -10.74 -6.45
C SER A 68 3.92 -11.29 -5.19
N ALA A 69 4.25 -10.79 -4.00
CA ALA A 69 3.56 -11.15 -2.75
C ALA A 69 2.25 -10.38 -2.52
N GLY A 70 1.77 -9.60 -3.49
CA GLY A 70 0.50 -8.88 -3.39
C GLY A 70 0.57 -7.51 -2.70
N ARG A 71 1.75 -6.93 -2.52
CA ARG A 71 1.91 -5.59 -1.90
C ARG A 71 1.08 -4.52 -2.60
N THR A 72 1.20 -4.45 -3.93
CA THR A 72 0.46 -3.49 -4.75
C THR A 72 -1.05 -3.77 -4.71
N SER A 73 -1.46 -5.04 -4.75
CA SER A 73 -2.88 -5.41 -4.66
C SER A 73 -3.49 -4.95 -3.34
N LEU A 74 -2.81 -5.17 -2.21
CA LEU A 74 -3.27 -4.70 -0.91
C LEU A 74 -3.29 -3.17 -0.85
N LEU A 75 -2.26 -2.50 -1.36
CA LEU A 75 -2.22 -1.04 -1.43
C LEU A 75 -3.42 -0.50 -2.24
N LEU A 76 -3.67 -1.03 -3.43
CA LEU A 76 -4.79 -0.58 -4.26
C LEU A 76 -6.14 -0.82 -3.59
N GLN A 77 -6.34 -1.93 -2.89
CA GLN A 77 -7.55 -2.18 -2.09
C GLN A 77 -7.72 -1.15 -0.98
N MET A 78 -6.64 -0.79 -0.28
CA MET A 78 -6.68 0.25 0.75
C MET A 78 -7.05 1.61 0.16
N LEU A 79 -6.46 1.98 -0.98
CA LEU A 79 -6.77 3.23 -1.69
C LEU A 79 -8.21 3.23 -2.19
N ALA A 80 -8.70 2.11 -2.74
CA ALA A 80 -10.07 1.95 -3.18
C ALA A 80 -11.06 2.10 -2.01
N ALA A 81 -10.80 1.42 -0.90
CA ALA A 81 -11.63 1.53 0.30
C ALA A 81 -11.67 2.95 0.86
N ALA A 82 -10.55 3.68 0.85
CA ALA A 82 -10.48 5.06 1.30
C ALA A 82 -11.21 6.02 0.36
N THR A 83 -10.98 5.91 -0.95
CA THR A 83 -11.66 6.76 -1.93
C THR A 83 -13.17 6.51 -1.98
N ALA A 84 -13.61 5.26 -1.79
CA ALA A 84 -15.04 4.92 -1.69
C ALA A 84 -15.71 5.57 -0.46
N ARG A 85 -14.98 5.81 0.64
CA ARG A 85 -15.45 6.59 1.79
C ARG A 85 -15.43 8.10 1.56
N GLY A 86 -14.97 8.55 0.39
CA GLY A 86 -14.85 9.98 0.05
C GLY A 86 -13.54 10.62 0.49
N GLU A 87 -12.58 9.85 1.01
CA GLU A 87 -11.28 10.37 1.42
C GLU A 87 -10.40 10.69 0.20
N LEU A 88 -9.59 11.74 0.32
CA LEU A 88 -8.49 11.97 -0.61
C LEU A 88 -7.33 11.04 -0.22
N VAL A 89 -6.68 10.47 -1.21
CA VAL A 89 -5.52 9.64 -1.03
C VAL A 89 -4.35 10.15 -1.88
N ALA A 90 -3.13 9.90 -1.42
CA ALA A 90 -1.94 10.23 -2.19
C ALA A 90 -1.03 9.03 -2.31
N LEU A 91 -0.45 8.86 -3.49
CA LEU A 91 0.58 7.86 -3.78
C LEU A 91 1.82 8.55 -4.32
N VAL A 92 2.91 8.46 -3.58
CA VAL A 92 4.25 8.80 -4.07
C VAL A 92 4.87 7.50 -4.59
N ASP A 93 4.86 7.36 -5.89
CA ASP A 93 5.35 6.18 -6.60
C ASP A 93 6.79 6.44 -7.05
N ALA A 94 7.75 5.94 -6.28
CA ALA A 94 9.16 6.25 -6.50
C ALA A 94 9.71 5.71 -7.83
N LEU A 95 9.14 4.64 -8.36
CA LEU A 95 9.59 3.96 -9.58
C LEU A 95 8.70 4.23 -10.80
N ASP A 96 7.62 5.00 -10.62
CA ASP A 96 6.63 5.26 -11.67
C ASP A 96 5.99 3.98 -12.24
N MET A 97 5.58 3.08 -11.36
CA MET A 97 5.11 1.74 -11.70
C MET A 97 3.60 1.54 -11.51
N LEU A 98 2.86 2.58 -11.12
CA LEU A 98 1.42 2.48 -10.98
C LEU A 98 0.77 2.19 -12.34
N ASP A 99 0.09 1.07 -12.42
CA ASP A 99 -0.81 0.78 -13.53
C ASP A 99 -2.21 1.34 -13.23
N VAL A 100 -2.59 2.37 -13.97
CA VAL A 100 -3.85 3.08 -13.78
C VAL A 100 -5.05 2.16 -14.03
N ALA A 101 -4.96 1.28 -15.04
CA ALA A 101 -6.04 0.34 -15.33
C ALA A 101 -6.27 -0.64 -14.17
N SER A 102 -5.20 -1.14 -13.56
CA SER A 102 -5.28 -1.97 -12.35
C SER A 102 -5.84 -1.20 -11.15
N ALA A 103 -5.51 0.09 -11.03
CA ALA A 103 -6.06 0.92 -9.95
C ALA A 103 -7.57 1.13 -10.12
N GLU A 104 -8.04 1.43 -11.32
CA GLU A 104 -9.47 1.54 -11.64
C GLU A 104 -10.20 0.21 -11.43
N ALA A 105 -9.63 -0.91 -11.91
CA ALA A 105 -10.19 -2.24 -11.72
C ALA A 105 -10.27 -2.64 -10.23
N ALA A 106 -9.36 -2.17 -9.40
CA ALA A 106 -9.42 -2.33 -7.95
C ALA A 106 -10.48 -1.43 -7.28
N GLY A 107 -11.09 -0.49 -8.00
CA GLY A 107 -12.11 0.42 -7.51
C GLY A 107 -11.58 1.75 -6.96
N VAL A 108 -10.33 2.10 -7.24
CA VAL A 108 -9.77 3.41 -6.84
C VAL A 108 -10.44 4.52 -7.64
N GLN A 109 -11.03 5.49 -6.95
CA GLN A 109 -11.57 6.69 -7.59
C GLN A 109 -10.41 7.64 -7.92
N LEU A 110 -10.05 7.73 -9.19
CA LEU A 110 -8.87 8.47 -9.65
C LEU A 110 -8.99 9.99 -9.44
N ASP A 111 -10.19 10.53 -9.40
CA ASP A 111 -10.49 11.93 -9.08
C ASP A 111 -10.15 12.29 -7.62
N ARG A 112 -9.93 11.28 -6.78
CA ARG A 112 -9.53 11.40 -5.37
C ARG A 112 -8.09 10.95 -5.10
N LEU A 113 -7.36 10.56 -6.14
CA LEU A 113 -5.98 10.13 -6.04
C LEU A 113 -5.01 11.22 -6.50
N LEU A 114 -4.14 11.67 -5.61
CA LEU A 114 -2.94 12.43 -5.96
C LEU A 114 -1.80 11.44 -6.25
N TRP A 115 -1.47 11.26 -7.52
CA TRP A 115 -0.34 10.43 -7.94
C TRP A 115 0.90 11.28 -8.22
N ILE A 116 1.96 11.07 -7.45
CA ILE A 116 3.26 11.73 -7.60
C ILE A 116 4.24 10.72 -8.15
N ARG A 117 4.67 10.96 -9.37
CA ARG A 117 5.52 10.07 -10.15
C ARG A 117 6.99 10.34 -9.84
N GLY A 118 7.72 9.29 -9.48
CA GLY A 118 9.15 9.32 -9.20
C GLY A 118 10.00 8.98 -10.43
N HIS A 119 11.30 8.97 -10.23
CA HIS A 119 12.28 8.68 -11.29
C HIS A 119 13.37 7.72 -10.81
N VAL A 120 13.09 6.92 -9.76
CA VAL A 120 14.03 5.90 -9.28
C VAL A 120 14.09 4.77 -10.31
N VAL A 121 15.30 4.30 -10.63
CA VAL A 121 15.50 3.20 -11.56
C VAL A 121 15.83 1.92 -10.79
N SER A 122 15.16 0.83 -11.14
CA SER A 122 15.32 -0.46 -10.46
C SER A 122 16.72 -1.07 -10.65
N ASN A 123 17.42 -0.70 -11.72
CA ASN A 123 18.74 -1.24 -12.02
C ASN A 123 19.85 -0.55 -11.20
N PRO A 124 20.48 -1.23 -10.23
CA PRO A 124 21.46 -0.61 -9.32
C PRO A 124 22.81 -0.29 -9.98
N GLY A 125 23.11 -0.83 -11.17
CA GLY A 125 24.47 -0.82 -11.71
C GLY A 125 24.93 0.49 -12.34
N MET A 126 24.04 1.31 -12.87
CA MET A 126 24.43 2.43 -13.73
C MET A 126 24.18 3.83 -13.15
N CYS A 127 23.40 4.00 -12.09
CA CYS A 127 22.95 5.33 -11.68
C CYS A 127 22.80 5.48 -10.17
N ARG A 128 23.77 5.05 -9.40
CA ARG A 128 23.71 5.03 -7.92
C ARG A 128 23.36 6.39 -7.31
N ASP A 129 24.03 7.44 -7.78
CA ASP A 129 23.82 8.80 -7.26
C ASP A 129 22.52 9.41 -7.76
N LEU A 130 22.09 9.07 -8.98
CA LEU A 130 20.81 9.50 -9.53
C LEU A 130 19.65 8.87 -8.75
N ASN A 131 19.75 7.58 -8.46
CA ASN A 131 18.74 6.90 -7.64
C ASN A 131 18.66 7.46 -6.22
N GLN A 132 19.79 7.80 -5.62
CA GLN A 132 19.80 8.43 -4.31
C GLN A 132 19.08 9.78 -4.32
N ARG A 133 19.40 10.64 -5.29
CA ARG A 133 18.74 11.94 -5.47
C ARG A 133 17.25 11.80 -5.77
N ALA A 134 16.87 10.86 -6.65
CA ALA A 134 15.48 10.61 -6.99
C ALA A 134 14.68 10.13 -5.76
N LEU A 135 15.26 9.24 -4.96
CA LEU A 135 14.65 8.77 -3.72
C LEU A 135 14.50 9.89 -2.69
N GLU A 136 15.50 10.76 -2.54
CA GLU A 136 15.44 11.94 -1.68
C GLU A 136 14.35 12.92 -2.13
N GLN A 137 14.19 13.11 -3.45
CA GLN A 137 13.09 13.92 -4.00
C GLN A 137 11.72 13.31 -3.70
N ALA A 138 11.58 12.00 -3.88
CA ALA A 138 10.35 11.28 -3.56
C ALA A 138 10.00 11.40 -2.06
N ILE A 139 10.98 11.30 -1.16
CA ILE A 139 10.78 11.52 0.28
C ILE A 139 10.39 12.97 0.59
N ARG A 140 10.97 13.93 -0.10
CA ARG A 140 10.56 15.34 0.05
C ARG A 140 9.11 15.53 -0.37
N ALA A 141 8.69 14.94 -1.51
CA ALA A 141 7.31 14.98 -1.97
C ALA A 141 6.37 14.31 -0.94
N PHE A 142 6.72 13.14 -0.43
CA PHE A 142 5.99 12.46 0.62
C PHE A 142 5.85 13.33 1.88
N THR A 143 6.93 13.99 2.29
CA THR A 143 6.93 14.92 3.43
C THR A 143 5.95 16.07 3.21
N LEU A 144 5.98 16.70 2.02
CA LEU A 144 5.09 17.82 1.68
C LEU A 144 3.62 17.41 1.68
N VAL A 145 3.30 16.23 1.16
CA VAL A 145 1.93 15.71 1.16
C VAL A 145 1.44 15.44 2.59
N LEU A 146 2.28 14.85 3.44
CA LEU A 146 1.96 14.65 4.85
C LEU A 146 1.73 15.99 5.58
N GLN A 147 2.56 17.01 5.27
CA GLN A 147 2.41 18.37 5.84
C GLN A 147 1.14 19.07 5.37
N ALA A 148 0.74 18.85 4.12
CA ALA A 148 -0.48 19.43 3.59
C ALA A 148 -1.73 18.95 4.34
N GLY A 149 -1.70 17.74 4.90
CA GLY A 149 -2.84 17.13 5.57
C GLY A 149 -3.98 16.82 4.60
N ASN A 150 -5.19 16.62 5.11
CA ASN A 150 -6.42 16.38 4.35
C ASN A 150 -6.44 15.06 3.53
N PHE A 151 -5.47 14.19 3.70
CA PHE A 151 -5.44 12.88 3.09
C PHE A 151 -5.77 11.81 4.14
N GLY A 152 -6.66 10.87 3.79
CA GLY A 152 -6.94 9.72 4.63
C GLY A 152 -5.79 8.72 4.61
N ILE A 153 -5.19 8.50 3.43
CA ILE A 153 -4.01 7.65 3.25
C ILE A 153 -2.97 8.40 2.40
N VAL A 154 -1.73 8.38 2.84
CA VAL A 154 -0.59 8.81 2.04
C VAL A 154 0.38 7.63 1.94
N ALA A 155 0.51 7.07 0.74
CA ALA A 155 1.38 5.94 0.47
C ALA A 155 2.69 6.38 -0.16
N PHE A 156 3.78 5.72 0.20
CA PHE A 156 5.11 5.85 -0.40
C PHE A 156 5.55 4.48 -0.89
N ASP A 157 5.44 4.26 -2.19
CA ASP A 157 5.81 3.00 -2.81
C ASP A 157 7.22 3.12 -3.41
N VAL A 158 8.14 2.37 -2.82
CA VAL A 158 9.51 2.23 -3.34
C VAL A 158 9.67 0.96 -4.17
N GLY A 159 8.63 0.12 -4.28
CA GLY A 159 8.62 -1.09 -5.09
C GLY A 159 9.86 -1.95 -4.90
N GLU A 160 10.59 -2.12 -5.98
CA GLU A 160 11.87 -2.86 -6.06
C GLU A 160 13.07 -1.89 -6.11
N ALA A 161 12.96 -0.71 -5.52
CA ALA A 161 14.11 0.21 -5.43
C ALA A 161 15.29 -0.48 -4.73
N PRO A 162 16.53 -0.17 -5.13
CA PRO A 162 17.71 -0.76 -4.51
C PRO A 162 17.74 -0.50 -3.00
N MET A 163 17.71 -1.56 -2.21
CA MET A 163 17.70 -1.48 -0.74
C MET A 163 18.90 -0.70 -0.19
N ASP A 164 20.04 -0.71 -0.88
CA ASP A 164 21.22 0.08 -0.50
C ASP A 164 20.94 1.58 -0.56
N ALA A 165 20.13 2.06 -1.50
CA ALA A 165 19.74 3.46 -1.57
C ALA A 165 18.82 3.83 -0.40
N ILE A 166 17.87 2.95 -0.05
CA ILE A 166 16.96 3.14 1.08
C ILE A 166 17.74 3.12 2.42
N ARG A 167 18.67 2.19 2.59
CA ARG A 167 19.48 2.06 3.82
C ARG A 167 20.41 3.23 4.07
N ARG A 168 20.79 3.99 3.03
CA ARG A 168 21.59 5.22 3.16
C ARG A 168 20.80 6.40 3.71
N LEU A 169 19.46 6.32 3.63
CA LEU A 169 18.65 7.36 4.21
C LEU A 169 18.86 7.39 5.73
N PRO A 170 19.09 8.58 6.29
CA PRO A 170 19.27 8.73 7.74
C PRO A 170 18.05 8.18 8.49
N PHE A 171 18.27 7.46 9.57
CA PHE A 171 17.17 6.98 10.42
C PHE A 171 16.29 8.13 10.92
N THR A 172 16.86 9.29 11.16
CA THR A 172 16.16 10.51 11.55
C THR A 172 15.09 10.93 10.54
N THR A 173 15.22 10.55 9.26
CA THR A 173 14.18 10.80 8.23
C THR A 173 12.86 10.14 8.62
N TRP A 174 12.90 8.88 8.99
CA TRP A 174 11.70 8.12 9.38
C TRP A 174 11.10 8.61 10.69
N MET A 175 11.96 8.97 11.66
CA MET A 175 11.51 9.58 12.92
C MET A 175 10.83 10.93 12.70
N ARG A 176 11.35 11.76 11.80
CA ARG A 176 10.74 13.04 11.46
C ARG A 176 9.39 12.85 10.77
N LEU A 177 9.29 11.91 9.84
CA LEU A 177 8.03 11.57 9.19
C LEU A 177 6.99 11.03 10.19
N GLN A 178 7.41 10.17 11.12
CA GLN A 178 6.53 9.69 12.19
C GLN A 178 6.00 10.85 13.05
N ARG A 179 6.86 11.76 13.48
CA ARG A 179 6.44 12.94 14.27
C ARG A 179 5.53 13.88 13.48
N LEU A 180 5.75 13.98 12.17
CA LEU A 180 4.95 14.83 11.30
C LEU A 180 3.50 14.34 11.17
N ILE A 181 3.31 13.03 11.14
CA ILE A 181 2.00 12.41 10.99
C ILE A 181 1.28 12.22 12.32
N GLU A 182 2.02 12.24 13.44
CA GLU A 182 1.49 12.00 14.77
C GLU A 182 0.35 12.98 15.12
N GLY A 183 -0.76 12.44 15.65
CA GLY A 183 -1.95 13.23 15.95
C GLY A 183 -2.79 13.65 14.73
N SER A 184 -2.41 13.25 13.51
CA SER A 184 -3.19 13.49 12.30
C SER A 184 -4.18 12.35 12.03
N GLN A 185 -5.20 12.62 11.20
CA GLN A 185 -6.13 11.60 10.71
C GLN A 185 -5.62 10.86 9.47
N THR A 186 -4.36 11.02 9.12
CA THR A 186 -3.72 10.38 7.97
C THR A 186 -3.06 9.08 8.38
N ALA A 187 -3.25 8.01 7.61
CA ALA A 187 -2.44 6.81 7.69
C ALA A 187 -1.27 6.91 6.69
N GLY A 188 -0.04 6.92 7.19
CA GLY A 188 1.16 6.86 6.34
C GLY A 188 1.52 5.40 6.05
N VAL A 189 1.63 5.03 4.78
CA VAL A 189 1.90 3.64 4.37
C VAL A 189 3.16 3.59 3.50
N LEU A 190 4.16 2.88 3.98
CA LEU A 190 5.40 2.62 3.25
C LEU A 190 5.31 1.24 2.60
N VAL A 191 5.59 1.14 1.31
CA VAL A 191 5.52 -0.12 0.57
C VAL A 191 6.87 -0.45 -0.04
N GLY A 192 7.36 -1.66 0.20
CA GLY A 192 8.67 -2.07 -0.30
C GLY A 192 8.99 -3.55 -0.09
N SER A 193 10.15 -3.97 -0.55
CA SER A 193 10.59 -5.36 -0.41
C SER A 193 10.95 -5.74 1.04
N ASP A 194 11.41 -4.77 1.82
CA ASP A 194 11.83 -4.97 3.22
C ASP A 194 11.51 -3.72 4.07
N SER A 195 11.57 -3.86 5.40
CA SER A 195 11.30 -2.78 6.33
C SER A 195 12.31 -1.65 6.20
N MET A 196 11.82 -0.42 6.12
CA MET A 196 12.64 0.78 5.96
C MET A 196 12.54 1.73 7.15
N ALA A 197 11.38 1.85 7.78
CA ALA A 197 11.16 2.77 8.90
C ALA A 197 11.68 2.23 10.25
N ARG A 198 12.15 1.00 10.29
CA ARG A 198 12.72 0.35 11.49
C ARG A 198 11.78 0.51 12.71
N SER A 199 12.27 1.10 13.82
CA SER A 199 11.48 1.30 15.03
C SER A 199 10.48 2.46 14.94
N SER A 200 10.49 3.25 13.86
CA SER A 200 9.54 4.35 13.68
C SER A 200 8.17 3.87 13.19
N ALA A 201 8.08 2.69 12.56
CA ALA A 201 6.81 2.15 12.13
C ALA A 201 5.91 1.77 13.30
N GLY A 202 4.64 2.15 13.21
CA GLY A 202 3.59 1.74 14.14
C GLY A 202 3.12 0.31 13.91
N LEU A 203 2.96 -0.06 12.62
CA LEU A 203 2.57 -1.39 12.17
C LEU A 203 3.49 -1.82 11.02
N THR A 204 3.99 -3.03 11.03
CA THR A 204 4.68 -3.63 9.88
C THR A 204 4.01 -4.94 9.51
N LEU A 205 3.42 -4.96 8.33
CA LEU A 205 2.75 -6.12 7.76
C LEU A 205 3.65 -6.74 6.69
N ARG A 206 4.02 -8.01 6.88
CA ARG A 206 4.75 -8.78 5.88
C ARG A 206 3.79 -9.63 5.08
N LEU A 207 3.86 -9.47 3.76
CA LEU A 207 3.16 -10.34 2.82
C LEU A 207 4.10 -11.43 2.33
N GLY A 208 3.56 -12.63 2.18
CA GLY A 208 4.23 -13.78 1.61
C GLY A 208 3.28 -14.53 0.68
N ILE A 209 3.82 -15.29 -0.25
CA ILE A 209 3.04 -16.24 -1.03
C ILE A 209 2.70 -17.38 -0.07
N ARG A 210 1.43 -17.71 0.02
CA ARG A 210 1.02 -18.91 0.77
C ARG A 210 1.53 -20.11 -0.01
N ASP A 211 2.52 -20.82 0.53
CA ASP A 211 2.78 -22.18 0.11
C ASP A 211 1.51 -22.97 0.49
N SER A 212 0.57 -23.03 -0.45
CA SER A 212 -0.40 -24.12 -0.44
C SER A 212 0.49 -25.34 -0.44
N GLY A 213 0.62 -25.98 0.74
CA GLY A 213 1.39 -27.20 0.88
C GLY A 213 1.01 -28.14 -0.24
N SER A 214 1.67 -27.94 -1.36
CA SER A 214 1.62 -28.80 -2.49
C SER A 214 2.14 -30.12 -1.92
N ALA A 215 1.21 -31.03 -1.71
CA ALA A 215 1.50 -32.37 -2.09
C ALA A 215 2.01 -32.32 -3.56
N ARG A 216 3.23 -31.88 -3.79
CA ARG A 216 4.01 -32.32 -4.92
C ARG A 216 4.12 -33.84 -4.66
N SER A 217 3.12 -34.56 -5.17
CA SER A 217 3.28 -35.98 -5.45
C SER A 217 4.67 -36.09 -6.08
N ALA A 218 5.55 -36.83 -5.38
CA ALA A 218 6.87 -37.18 -5.90
C ALA A 218 6.67 -37.64 -7.37
N PRO A 219 7.55 -37.24 -8.28
CA PRO A 219 7.45 -37.74 -9.65
C PRO A 219 7.36 -39.25 -9.58
N PRO A 220 6.43 -39.89 -10.31
CA PRO A 220 6.27 -41.33 -10.27
C PRO A 220 7.65 -41.96 -10.57
N SER A 221 8.06 -42.86 -9.72
CA SER A 221 9.30 -43.60 -9.87
C SER A 221 9.34 -44.24 -11.25
N ALA A 222 10.50 -44.25 -11.87
CA ALA A 222 10.72 -44.69 -13.28
C ALA A 222 10.34 -46.15 -13.61
N SER A 223 9.67 -46.85 -12.70
CA SER A 223 9.30 -48.27 -12.83
C SER A 223 7.91 -48.55 -13.37
N GLU A 224 7.05 -47.51 -13.60
CA GLU A 224 5.67 -47.72 -14.10
C GLU A 224 5.48 -47.18 -15.53
N ARG A 225 6.44 -47.37 -16.42
CA ARG A 225 6.24 -47.11 -17.85
C ARG A 225 5.70 -48.35 -18.54
N GLY A 226 4.44 -48.69 -18.26
CA GLY A 226 3.69 -49.60 -19.10
C GLY A 226 3.26 -48.90 -20.38
N TRP A 227 3.78 -49.34 -21.50
CA TRP A 227 3.28 -48.95 -22.82
C TRP A 227 1.91 -49.62 -23.08
N GLY A 228 0.82 -48.86 -22.97
CA GLY A 228 -0.51 -49.24 -23.41
C GLY A 228 -1.00 -48.17 -24.39
N PRO A 229 -1.68 -48.56 -25.54
CA PRO A 229 -2.07 -47.63 -26.56
C PRO A 229 -3.23 -46.74 -26.13
N ALA A 230 -2.98 -45.48 -26.25
CA ALA A 230 -3.85 -44.34 -26.38
C ALA A 230 -5.37 -44.55 -26.31
N SER A 231 -5.99 -43.94 -25.32
CA SER A 231 -7.26 -43.26 -25.51
C SER A 231 -6.98 -41.75 -25.65
N ARG A 232 -6.90 -41.30 -26.91
CA ARG A 232 -7.13 -39.91 -27.31
C ARG A 232 -8.52 -39.54 -26.84
N GLU A 233 -8.62 -38.54 -26.03
CA GLU A 233 -9.71 -37.59 -25.86
C GLU A 233 -9.84 -37.16 -24.40
N LYS A 234 -8.93 -36.31 -23.99
CA LYS A 234 -9.29 -35.20 -23.10
C LYS A 234 -8.53 -33.98 -23.62
N SER A 235 -9.13 -33.35 -24.63
CA SER A 235 -8.81 -31.98 -24.98
C SER A 235 -9.00 -31.13 -23.73
N ILE A 236 -7.88 -30.83 -23.07
CA ILE A 236 -7.85 -29.85 -22.04
C ILE A 236 -8.26 -28.55 -22.73
N ARG A 237 -9.51 -28.18 -22.57
CA ARG A 237 -10.00 -26.85 -22.91
C ARG A 237 -9.38 -25.91 -21.83
N PHE A 238 -8.14 -25.52 -22.03
CA PHE A 238 -7.57 -24.34 -21.42
C PHE A 238 -8.24 -23.11 -22.07
N ARG A 239 -9.52 -22.92 -21.83
CA ARG A 239 -10.18 -21.64 -21.80
C ARG A 239 -10.17 -21.19 -20.36
N GLY A 240 -9.00 -21.00 -19.79
CA GLY A 240 -8.80 -20.53 -18.44
C GLY A 240 -8.08 -19.22 -18.50
N ARG A 241 -8.48 -18.30 -17.67
CA ARG A 241 -7.68 -17.14 -17.29
C ARG A 241 -6.29 -17.65 -16.92
N LEU A 242 -5.26 -16.99 -17.43
CA LEU A 242 -3.85 -17.35 -17.13
C LEU A 242 -3.53 -17.18 -15.63
N PHE A 243 -4.43 -16.50 -14.90
CA PHE A 243 -4.28 -16.18 -13.49
C PHE A 243 -5.68 -16.03 -12.85
N ASP A 244 -6.01 -16.90 -11.91
CA ASP A 244 -7.30 -16.90 -11.22
C ASP A 244 -7.31 -16.05 -9.95
N GLY A 245 -6.14 -15.64 -9.47
CA GLY A 245 -5.95 -14.87 -8.25
C GLY A 245 -4.62 -15.17 -7.58
N LEU A 246 -4.36 -14.51 -6.48
CA LEU A 246 -3.17 -14.70 -5.66
C LEU A 246 -3.57 -15.08 -4.25
N ASP A 247 -3.13 -16.24 -3.80
CA ASP A 247 -3.23 -16.64 -2.40
C ASP A 247 -2.01 -16.14 -1.65
N MET A 248 -2.26 -15.23 -0.72
CA MET A 248 -1.24 -14.58 0.08
C MET A 248 -1.42 -14.90 1.55
N GLU A 249 -0.37 -14.73 2.31
CA GLU A 249 -0.41 -14.70 3.76
C GLU A 249 0.11 -13.35 4.26
N ALA A 250 -0.70 -12.65 5.03
CA ALA A 250 -0.29 -11.44 5.72
C ALA A 250 0.11 -11.78 7.17
N ARG A 251 1.30 -11.36 7.57
CA ARG A 251 1.83 -11.56 8.91
C ARG A 251 2.21 -10.23 9.53
N VAL A 252 1.68 -9.95 10.73
CA VAL A 252 2.12 -8.80 11.52
C VAL A 252 3.46 -9.15 12.14
N ILE A 253 4.52 -8.44 11.75
CA ILE A 253 5.87 -8.64 12.29
C ILE A 253 6.27 -7.58 13.31
N ARG A 254 5.51 -6.50 13.38
CA ARG A 254 5.64 -5.44 14.39
C ARG A 254 4.32 -4.71 14.57
N ALA A 255 3.98 -4.40 15.80
CA ALA A 255 2.91 -3.49 16.14
C ALA A 255 3.24 -2.73 17.43
N ARG A 256 2.94 -1.40 17.45
CA ARG A 256 2.97 -0.61 18.68
C ARG A 256 1.66 -0.80 19.39
N ALA A 257 1.44 -1.35 20.45
CA ALA A 257 0.21 -1.53 21.22
C ALA A 257 -0.99 -2.14 20.47
N ARG A 258 -1.70 -3.06 21.09
CA ARG A 258 -2.97 -3.71 20.70
C ARG A 258 -2.97 -4.81 19.66
N TYR A 259 -1.88 -5.06 18.94
CA TYR A 259 -1.83 -6.18 18.02
C TYR A 259 -1.01 -7.33 18.65
N HIS A 260 -1.51 -8.53 18.53
CA HIS A 260 -0.71 -9.70 18.89
C HIS A 260 0.34 -9.91 17.79
N ASP A 261 1.60 -9.98 18.18
CA ASP A 261 2.68 -10.42 17.30
C ASP A 261 2.35 -11.83 16.75
N ASP A 262 2.76 -12.06 15.49
CA ASP A 262 2.59 -13.34 14.79
C ASP A 262 1.17 -13.71 14.32
N VAL A 263 0.31 -12.72 14.13
CA VAL A 263 -1.00 -12.94 13.51
C VAL A 263 -0.82 -13.18 12.01
N ARG A 264 -1.25 -14.36 11.53
CA ARG A 264 -1.27 -14.75 10.12
C ARG A 264 -2.68 -14.69 9.59
N VAL A 265 -2.86 -13.99 8.48
CA VAL A 265 -4.15 -13.86 7.81
C VAL A 265 -4.00 -14.34 6.37
N PRO A 266 -4.76 -15.37 5.97
CA PRO A 266 -4.84 -15.73 4.56
C PRO A 266 -5.59 -14.65 3.80
N LEU A 267 -5.05 -14.22 2.70
CA LEU A 267 -5.64 -13.25 1.79
C LEU A 267 -5.74 -13.89 0.41
N SER A 268 -6.89 -13.78 -0.24
CA SER A 268 -7.04 -14.17 -1.62
C SER A 268 -7.52 -12.97 -2.44
N THR A 269 -6.88 -12.73 -3.57
CA THR A 269 -7.34 -11.76 -4.56
C THR A 269 -7.82 -12.53 -5.77
N THR A 270 -9.03 -12.21 -6.25
CA THR A 270 -9.54 -12.73 -7.51
C THR A 270 -9.39 -11.65 -8.57
N CYS A 271 -8.93 -12.02 -9.77
CA CYS A 271 -9.02 -11.13 -10.92
C CYS A 271 -10.49 -11.04 -11.35
N ALA A 272 -11.01 -9.82 -11.40
CA ALA A 272 -12.35 -9.54 -11.94
C ALA A 272 -12.39 -9.68 -13.46
#